data_74190735baaec1e7dce878748b82e9c1
#
_entry.id   74190735baaec1e7dce878748b82e9c1
#
_cell.length_a   1.000
_cell.length_b   1.000
_cell.length_c   1.000
_cell.angle_alpha   90.00
_cell.angle_beta   90.00
_cell.angle_gamma   90.00
#
_symmetry.space_group_name_H-M   'P 1'
#
loop_
_entity.id
_entity.type
_entity.pdbx_description
1 polymer ?
#
loop_
_entity_poly.entity_id
_entity_poly.type
_entity_poly.pdbx_seq_one_letter_code
_entity_poly.pdbx_strand_id
1 'polypeptide(L)'
;SYGRQIGDDDSHYSERRIFAKYYPAVSQIPQEGFFCNNANSALLRSVWTSNVFDEELTGLEDMELAKRLVRAGHRVAYVAEAPVFHHHQESWPQVRRRFEREAIALRAIMPEVHLSRIDVLRCVLESTLGDWRSAKRNGIKSSSRLDMLRYRWNQYVGSYIGNHEHRVLSRRAKQKYFFPETSKDTDQDEWLKSVRRPPAHEG
;
A
#
# COMPACT_ATOMS: atom_id res chain seq x y z
N SER A 1 -6.45 -10.40 12.00
CA SER A 1 -6.03 -11.17 10.81
C SER A 1 -6.15 -10.35 9.55
N TYR A 2 -5.42 -10.70 8.51
CA TYR A 2 -5.57 -10.15 7.18
C TYR A 2 -5.37 -11.24 6.13
N GLY A 3 -5.96 -11.04 4.95
CA GLY A 3 -5.95 -12.00 3.87
C GLY A 3 -4.96 -11.67 2.76
N ARG A 4 -4.87 -12.57 1.80
CA ARG A 4 -4.01 -12.48 0.65
C ARG A 4 -4.48 -11.39 -0.32
N GLN A 5 -3.54 -10.60 -0.82
CA GLN A 5 -3.79 -9.68 -1.94
C GLN A 5 -3.08 -10.18 -3.19
N ILE A 6 -3.79 -10.16 -4.29
CA ILE A 6 -3.30 -10.60 -5.61
C ILE A 6 -3.46 -9.41 -6.55
N GLY A 7 -2.36 -8.97 -7.17
CA GLY A 7 -2.45 -7.98 -8.24
C GLY A 7 -3.08 -8.61 -9.49
N ASP A 8 -4.01 -7.92 -10.11
CA ASP A 8 -4.64 -8.42 -11.33
C ASP A 8 -3.76 -8.21 -12.58
N ASP A 9 -4.23 -8.68 -13.73
CA ASP A 9 -3.43 -8.67 -14.97
C ASP A 9 -3.21 -7.26 -15.53
N ASP A 10 -4.05 -6.30 -15.19
CA ASP A 10 -3.92 -4.89 -15.60
C ASP A 10 -2.94 -4.11 -14.69
N SER A 11 -2.56 -4.67 -13.53
CA SER A 11 -1.55 -4.09 -12.67
C SER A 11 -0.15 -4.14 -13.29
N HIS A 12 0.70 -3.16 -12.96
CA HIS A 12 2.11 -3.20 -13.33
C HIS A 12 2.78 -4.50 -12.89
N TYR A 13 3.60 -5.10 -13.76
CA TYR A 13 4.28 -6.36 -13.43
C TYR A 13 5.10 -6.28 -12.13
N SER A 14 5.80 -5.17 -11.90
CA SER A 14 6.56 -4.94 -10.68
C SER A 14 5.66 -4.91 -9.44
N GLU A 15 4.45 -4.39 -9.55
CA GLU A 15 3.48 -4.36 -8.46
C GLU A 15 2.96 -5.77 -8.13
N ARG A 16 2.59 -6.56 -9.14
CA ARG A 16 2.22 -7.98 -8.94
C ARG A 16 3.32 -8.75 -8.21
N ARG A 17 4.59 -8.44 -8.49
CA ARG A 17 5.71 -9.04 -7.78
C ARG A 17 5.84 -8.57 -6.32
N ILE A 18 5.45 -7.32 -6.03
CA ILE A 18 5.38 -6.83 -4.65
C ILE A 18 4.29 -7.59 -3.90
N PHE A 19 3.10 -7.72 -4.48
CA PHE A 19 2.02 -8.51 -3.87
C PHE A 19 2.46 -9.97 -3.64
N ALA A 20 3.05 -10.63 -4.63
CA ALA A 20 3.52 -12.00 -4.47
C ALA A 20 4.59 -12.17 -3.38
N LYS A 21 5.39 -11.13 -3.12
CA LYS A 21 6.40 -11.14 -2.05
C LYS A 21 5.78 -10.98 -0.66
N TYR A 22 4.85 -10.04 -0.50
CA TYR A 22 4.28 -9.69 0.82
C TYR A 22 3.05 -10.54 1.18
N TYR A 23 2.42 -11.16 0.18
CA TYR A 23 1.24 -11.99 0.35
C TYR A 23 1.45 -13.38 -0.29
N PRO A 24 2.31 -14.22 0.31
CA PRO A 24 2.61 -15.55 -0.21
C PRO A 24 1.37 -16.46 -0.23
N ALA A 25 1.47 -17.59 -0.93
CA ALA A 25 0.37 -18.53 -1.05
C ALA A 25 0.19 -19.47 0.18
N VAL A 26 0.98 -19.23 1.23
CA VAL A 26 0.95 -20.06 2.45
C VAL A 26 0.62 -19.18 3.63
N SER A 27 -0.39 -19.58 4.39
CA SER A 27 -0.84 -18.91 5.61
C SER A 27 0.21 -18.97 6.72
N GLN A 28 0.22 -17.96 7.59
CA GLN A 28 1.05 -17.87 8.79
C GLN A 28 0.16 -17.53 10.00
N ILE A 29 -0.08 -18.52 10.87
CA ILE A 29 -1.02 -18.41 12.00
C ILE A 29 -0.38 -18.97 13.27
N PRO A 30 0.10 -18.15 14.20
CA PRO A 30 0.32 -16.70 14.06
C PRO A 30 1.47 -16.40 13.10
N GLN A 31 1.47 -15.20 12.52
CA GLN A 31 2.64 -14.74 11.78
C GLN A 31 3.71 -14.17 12.73
N GLU A 32 4.94 -14.14 12.24
CA GLU A 32 6.02 -13.38 12.86
C GLU A 32 5.92 -11.89 12.51
N GLY A 33 6.19 -11.02 13.49
CA GLY A 33 6.16 -9.57 13.32
C GLY A 33 4.74 -9.00 13.31
N PHE A 34 4.63 -7.78 12.77
CA PHE A 34 3.41 -6.97 12.85
C PHE A 34 2.93 -6.46 11.48
N PHE A 35 3.43 -7.02 10.37
CA PHE A 35 2.89 -6.63 9.07
C PHE A 35 1.40 -6.91 9.00
N CYS A 36 0.63 -5.95 8.51
CA CYS A 36 -0.82 -6.06 8.33
C CYS A 36 -1.23 -5.13 7.19
N ASN A 37 -2.36 -5.41 6.56
CA ASN A 37 -2.92 -4.53 5.55
C ASN A 37 -4.45 -4.56 5.59
N ASN A 38 -5.06 -3.39 5.62
CA ASN A 38 -6.50 -3.19 5.82
C ASN A 38 -7.35 -3.45 4.58
N ALA A 39 -6.77 -3.56 3.38
CA ALA A 39 -7.54 -3.82 2.17
C ALA A 39 -8.31 -5.15 2.24
N ASN A 40 -7.85 -6.07 3.08
CA ASN A 40 -8.53 -7.35 3.35
C ASN A 40 -8.22 -7.80 4.77
N SER A 41 -8.86 -7.21 5.78
CA SER A 41 -8.56 -7.52 7.18
C SER A 41 -9.80 -7.75 8.03
N ALA A 42 -9.61 -8.43 9.15
CA ALA A 42 -10.61 -8.60 10.19
C ALA A 42 -9.99 -8.34 11.57
N LEU A 43 -10.61 -7.47 12.35
CA LEU A 43 -10.20 -7.10 13.70
C LEU A 43 -11.36 -7.37 14.66
N LEU A 44 -11.06 -7.96 15.81
CA LEU A 44 -12.06 -8.13 16.88
C LEU A 44 -12.55 -6.77 17.35
N ARG A 45 -13.87 -6.58 17.36
CA ARG A 45 -14.49 -5.32 17.76
C ARG A 45 -14.07 -4.89 19.18
N SER A 46 -13.98 -5.82 20.12
CA SER A 46 -13.53 -5.55 21.48
C SER A 46 -12.09 -5.01 21.53
N VAL A 47 -11.21 -5.51 20.67
CA VAL A 47 -9.83 -5.01 20.56
C VAL A 47 -9.83 -3.63 19.93
N TRP A 48 -10.60 -3.42 18.85
CA TRP A 48 -10.67 -2.14 18.15
C TRP A 48 -11.25 -1.01 19.04
N THR A 49 -12.26 -1.31 19.83
CA THR A 49 -12.88 -0.31 20.74
C THR A 49 -11.88 0.31 21.70
N SER A 50 -10.85 -0.45 22.11
CA SER A 50 -9.78 0.02 22.99
C SER A 50 -8.50 0.48 22.25
N ASN A 51 -8.42 0.23 20.94
CA ASN A 51 -7.23 0.45 20.15
C ASN A 51 -7.62 0.99 18.76
N VAL A 52 -7.90 2.28 18.67
CA VAL A 52 -8.26 2.94 17.40
C VAL A 52 -7.02 3.16 16.51
N PHE A 53 -7.25 3.36 15.23
CA PHE A 53 -6.22 3.75 14.29
C PHE A 53 -5.65 5.14 14.63
N ASP A 54 -4.37 5.34 14.33
CA ASP A 54 -3.74 6.66 14.40
C ASP A 54 -4.07 7.45 13.14
N GLU A 55 -4.98 8.42 13.26
CA GLU A 55 -5.43 9.28 12.16
C GLU A 55 -4.39 10.36 11.79
N GLU A 56 -3.31 10.50 12.54
CA GLU A 56 -2.22 11.44 12.23
C GLU A 56 -1.23 10.87 11.20
N LEU A 57 -1.22 9.56 10.97
CA LEU A 57 -0.38 8.92 9.96
C LEU A 57 -0.86 9.26 8.54
N THR A 58 0.06 9.28 7.62
CA THR A 58 -0.22 9.49 6.19
C THR A 58 -0.58 8.20 5.44
N GLY A 59 -0.57 7.07 6.12
CA GLY A 59 -0.84 5.71 5.65
C GLY A 59 -0.25 4.69 6.60
N LEU A 60 -0.39 3.39 6.32
CA LEU A 60 0.11 2.28 7.14
C LEU A 60 -0.44 2.29 8.58
N GLU A 61 -1.60 2.90 8.80
CA GLU A 61 -2.30 2.94 10.09
C GLU A 61 -2.64 1.53 10.60
N ASP A 62 -2.86 0.60 9.69
CA ASP A 62 -3.07 -0.82 9.96
C ASP A 62 -1.81 -1.49 10.51
N MET A 63 -0.65 -1.22 9.93
CA MET A 63 0.63 -1.74 10.38
C MET A 63 1.05 -1.12 11.73
N GLU A 64 0.75 0.16 11.94
CA GLU A 64 0.98 0.83 13.24
C GLU A 64 0.14 0.19 14.34
N LEU A 65 -1.17 0.02 14.10
CA LEU A 65 -2.07 -0.64 15.03
C LEU A 65 -1.61 -2.07 15.32
N ALA A 66 -1.27 -2.85 14.29
CA ALA A 66 -0.76 -4.21 14.46
C ALA A 66 0.52 -4.23 15.32
N LYS A 67 1.44 -3.25 15.14
CA LYS A 67 2.65 -3.12 15.97
C LYS A 67 2.32 -2.89 17.44
N ARG A 68 1.36 -1.98 17.75
CA ARG A 68 0.91 -1.76 19.14
C ARG A 68 0.29 -3.00 19.73
N LEU A 69 -0.58 -3.66 18.99
CA LEU A 69 -1.26 -4.88 19.43
C LEU A 69 -0.28 -6.03 19.69
N VAL A 70 0.70 -6.26 18.83
CA VAL A 70 1.73 -7.29 19.03
C VAL A 70 2.57 -6.99 20.26
N ARG A 71 2.93 -5.72 20.51
CA ARG A 71 3.64 -5.30 21.72
C ARG A 71 2.79 -5.50 23.00
N ALA A 72 1.47 -5.43 22.88
CA ALA A 72 0.53 -5.71 23.97
C ALA A 72 0.23 -7.21 24.14
N GLY A 73 0.92 -8.10 23.42
CA GLY A 73 0.77 -9.56 23.53
C GLY A 73 -0.29 -10.18 22.61
N HIS A 74 -0.94 -9.40 21.77
CA HIS A 74 -1.83 -9.92 20.73
C HIS A 74 -1.05 -10.57 19.59
N ARG A 75 -1.73 -11.36 18.77
CA ARG A 75 -1.16 -12.06 17.62
C ARG A 75 -1.83 -11.62 16.33
N VAL A 76 -1.07 -11.50 15.27
CA VAL A 76 -1.57 -11.27 13.91
C VAL A 76 -1.56 -12.59 13.17
N ALA A 77 -2.57 -12.83 12.34
CA ALA A 77 -2.65 -14.00 11.46
C ALA A 77 -2.75 -13.54 10.02
N TYR A 78 -1.91 -14.11 9.17
CA TYR A 78 -2.03 -14.03 7.72
C TYR A 78 -2.76 -15.26 7.18
N VAL A 79 -3.83 -15.04 6.39
CA VAL A 79 -4.69 -16.09 5.85
C VAL A 79 -4.65 -16.06 4.32
N ALA A 80 -3.84 -16.95 3.73
CA ALA A 80 -3.66 -17.03 2.27
C ALA A 80 -4.92 -17.50 1.54
N GLU A 81 -5.79 -18.26 2.21
CA GLU A 81 -7.04 -18.81 1.70
C GLU A 81 -8.16 -17.77 1.62
N ALA A 82 -7.93 -16.54 2.09
CA ALA A 82 -8.83 -15.40 1.94
C ALA A 82 -8.26 -14.41 0.91
N PRO A 83 -8.25 -14.72 -0.39
CA PRO A 83 -7.68 -13.85 -1.39
C PRO A 83 -8.66 -12.75 -1.82
N VAL A 84 -8.10 -11.56 -2.12
CA VAL A 84 -8.79 -10.48 -2.85
C VAL A 84 -7.90 -10.00 -3.99
N PHE A 85 -8.51 -9.59 -5.09
CA PHE A 85 -7.79 -8.87 -6.13
C PHE A 85 -7.64 -7.41 -5.70
N HIS A 86 -6.42 -6.92 -5.77
CA HIS A 86 -6.08 -5.55 -5.44
C HIS A 86 -5.45 -4.87 -6.65
N HIS A 87 -6.10 -3.82 -7.12
CA HIS A 87 -5.74 -3.13 -8.35
C HIS A 87 -5.51 -1.65 -8.10
N HIS A 88 -4.41 -1.13 -8.64
CA HIS A 88 -4.14 0.29 -8.68
C HIS A 88 -3.99 0.77 -10.12
N GLN A 89 -4.91 1.63 -10.56
CA GLN A 89 -4.76 2.35 -11.83
C GLN A 89 -4.03 3.66 -11.58
N GLU A 90 -2.71 3.61 -11.42
CA GLU A 90 -1.91 4.76 -11.05
C GLU A 90 -1.02 5.24 -12.20
N SER A 91 -1.02 6.54 -12.43
CA SER A 91 0.02 7.21 -13.22
C SER A 91 1.36 7.23 -12.46
N TRP A 92 2.47 7.44 -13.17
CA TRP A 92 3.81 7.48 -12.56
C TRP A 92 3.95 8.47 -11.39
N PRO A 93 3.40 9.70 -11.46
CA PRO A 93 3.37 10.60 -10.32
C PRO A 93 2.58 10.05 -9.12
N GLN A 94 1.49 9.32 -9.37
CA GLN A 94 0.68 8.71 -8.30
C GLN A 94 1.43 7.55 -7.63
N VAL A 95 2.09 6.68 -8.41
CA VAL A 95 2.98 5.62 -7.88
C VAL A 95 4.04 6.24 -6.94
N ARG A 96 4.75 7.29 -7.42
CA ARG A 96 5.75 7.98 -6.59
C ARG A 96 5.15 8.52 -5.30
N ARG A 97 4.02 9.20 -5.39
CA ARG A 97 3.34 9.83 -4.25
C ARG A 97 2.84 8.81 -3.23
N ARG A 98 2.36 7.66 -3.69
CA ARG A 98 1.98 6.55 -2.81
C ARG A 98 3.16 6.09 -1.96
N PHE A 99 4.28 5.77 -2.58
CA PHE A 99 5.48 5.32 -1.86
C PHE A 99 6.11 6.42 -0.98
N GLU A 100 6.00 7.70 -1.37
CA GLU A 100 6.39 8.83 -0.54
C GLU A 100 5.53 8.90 0.73
N ARG A 101 4.21 8.82 0.59
CA ARG A 101 3.26 8.80 1.69
C ARG A 101 3.49 7.63 2.65
N GLU A 102 3.65 6.42 2.11
CA GLU A 102 3.94 5.22 2.89
C GLU A 102 5.28 5.32 3.63
N ALA A 103 6.31 5.90 3.00
CA ALA A 103 7.61 6.07 3.64
C ALA A 103 7.60 7.12 4.77
N ILE A 104 6.80 8.18 4.66
CA ILE A 104 6.57 9.13 5.76
C ILE A 104 5.96 8.40 6.97
N ALA A 105 4.92 7.60 6.74
CA ALA A 105 4.27 6.80 7.78
C ALA A 105 5.22 5.73 8.35
N LEU A 106 5.92 5.00 7.48
CA LEU A 106 6.88 3.97 7.89
C LEU A 106 7.95 4.51 8.82
N ARG A 107 8.43 5.72 8.57
CA ARG A 107 9.42 6.37 9.43
C ARG A 107 8.87 6.67 10.83
N ALA A 108 7.59 7.02 10.97
CA ALA A 108 6.95 7.19 12.26
C ALA A 108 6.80 5.84 13.00
N ILE A 109 6.51 4.77 12.25
CA ILE A 109 6.33 3.42 12.78
C ILE A 109 7.67 2.75 13.11
N MET A 110 8.68 2.94 12.25
CA MET A 110 10.00 2.30 12.29
C MET A 110 11.11 3.36 12.07
N PRO A 111 11.42 4.20 13.07
CA PRO A 111 12.38 5.30 12.91
C PRO A 111 13.82 4.82 12.62
N GLU A 112 14.12 3.55 12.90
CA GLU A 112 15.40 2.91 12.58
C GLU A 112 15.59 2.65 11.08
N VAL A 113 14.52 2.66 10.28
CA VAL A 113 14.59 2.44 8.83
C VAL A 113 15.04 3.71 8.14
N HIS A 114 16.26 3.68 7.60
CA HIS A 114 16.83 4.78 6.84
C HIS A 114 17.21 4.32 5.42
N LEU A 115 16.95 5.18 4.44
CA LEU A 115 17.22 4.91 3.04
C LEU A 115 18.18 5.96 2.47
N SER A 116 19.44 5.60 2.23
CA SER A 116 20.41 6.49 1.61
C SER A 116 20.26 6.56 0.08
N ARG A 117 20.90 7.53 -0.57
CA ARG A 117 20.92 7.64 -2.05
C ARG A 117 21.55 6.42 -2.71
N ILE A 118 22.56 5.82 -2.07
CA ILE A 118 23.21 4.61 -2.56
C ILE A 118 22.24 3.41 -2.48
N ASP A 119 21.49 3.32 -1.38
CA ASP A 119 20.46 2.29 -1.21
C ASP A 119 19.39 2.41 -2.30
N VAL A 120 18.95 3.63 -2.64
CA VAL A 120 18.00 3.85 -3.73
C VAL A 120 18.51 3.27 -5.05
N LEU A 121 19.73 3.64 -5.44
CA LEU A 121 20.31 3.13 -6.70
C LEU A 121 20.44 1.61 -6.68
N ARG A 122 20.93 1.05 -5.58
CA ARG A 122 21.07 -0.40 -5.41
C ARG A 122 19.71 -1.10 -5.49
N CYS A 123 18.72 -0.61 -4.75
CA CYS A 123 17.37 -1.18 -4.73
C CYS A 123 16.68 -1.09 -6.10
N VAL A 124 16.83 0.03 -6.82
CA VAL A 124 16.29 0.16 -8.18
C VAL A 124 16.94 -0.87 -9.10
N LEU A 125 18.26 -0.99 -9.08
CA LEU A 125 18.98 -1.94 -9.95
C LEU A 125 18.62 -3.39 -9.62
N GLU A 126 18.72 -3.79 -8.36
CA GLU A 126 18.47 -5.17 -7.92
C GLU A 126 17.02 -5.59 -8.19
N SER A 127 16.05 -4.71 -7.87
CA SER A 127 14.63 -5.00 -8.07
C SER A 127 14.27 -5.06 -9.57
N THR A 128 14.81 -4.13 -10.38
CA THR A 128 14.57 -4.13 -11.82
C THR A 128 15.16 -5.38 -12.49
N LEU A 129 16.40 -5.74 -12.15
CA LEU A 129 17.02 -6.97 -12.65
C LEU A 129 16.25 -8.22 -12.22
N GLY A 130 15.77 -8.23 -10.98
CA GLY A 130 14.91 -9.28 -10.46
C GLY A 130 13.60 -9.41 -11.23
N ASP A 131 12.98 -8.27 -11.57
CA ASP A 131 11.75 -8.23 -12.36
C ASP A 131 12.00 -8.72 -13.79
N TRP A 132 13.09 -8.30 -14.44
CA TRP A 132 13.44 -8.75 -15.79
C TRP A 132 13.70 -10.25 -15.86
N ARG A 133 14.45 -10.80 -14.89
CA ARG A 133 14.71 -12.25 -14.82
C ARG A 133 13.40 -13.03 -14.62
N SER A 134 12.53 -12.55 -13.76
CA SER A 134 11.23 -13.16 -13.51
C SER A 134 10.32 -13.06 -14.74
N ALA A 135 10.24 -11.90 -15.37
CA ALA A 135 9.46 -11.67 -16.58
C ALA A 135 9.92 -12.58 -17.73
N LYS A 136 11.25 -12.76 -17.89
CA LYS A 136 11.81 -13.69 -18.89
C LYS A 136 11.36 -15.13 -18.63
N ARG A 137 11.38 -15.57 -17.38
CA ARG A 137 10.93 -16.94 -17.00
C ARG A 137 9.44 -17.15 -17.25
N ASN A 138 8.64 -16.11 -17.08
CA ASN A 138 7.18 -16.15 -17.23
C ASN A 138 6.71 -15.78 -18.65
N GLY A 139 7.61 -15.65 -19.63
CA GLY A 139 7.25 -15.34 -21.02
C GLY A 139 6.69 -13.93 -21.25
N ILE A 140 6.91 -13.00 -20.32
CA ILE A 140 6.43 -11.62 -20.43
C ILE A 140 7.24 -10.85 -21.48
N LYS A 141 6.54 -10.10 -22.33
CA LYS A 141 7.13 -9.37 -23.45
C LYS A 141 8.23 -8.38 -23.02
N SER A 142 9.26 -8.25 -23.83
CA SER A 142 10.40 -7.35 -23.62
C SER A 142 10.00 -5.87 -23.55
N SER A 143 8.90 -5.47 -24.20
CA SER A 143 8.36 -4.09 -24.16
C SER A 143 8.03 -3.60 -22.75
N SER A 144 7.74 -4.52 -21.82
CA SER A 144 7.45 -4.18 -20.41
C SER A 144 8.71 -3.87 -19.59
N ARG A 145 9.92 -3.98 -20.12
CA ARG A 145 11.15 -3.76 -19.35
C ARG A 145 11.33 -2.31 -18.88
N LEU A 146 11.01 -1.35 -19.75
CA LEU A 146 11.07 0.06 -19.41
C LEU A 146 10.02 0.42 -18.35
N ASP A 147 8.85 -0.19 -18.43
CA ASP A 147 7.78 -0.04 -17.44
C ASP A 147 8.21 -0.52 -16.06
N MET A 148 8.86 -1.69 -15.97
CA MET A 148 9.42 -2.22 -14.72
C MET A 148 10.48 -1.28 -14.13
N LEU A 149 11.39 -0.74 -14.95
CA LEU A 149 12.38 0.23 -14.50
C LEU A 149 11.72 1.51 -14.00
N ARG A 150 10.73 2.05 -14.73
CA ARG A 150 9.98 3.25 -14.32
C ARG A 150 9.23 3.03 -13.02
N TYR A 151 8.61 1.87 -12.84
CA TYR A 151 7.92 1.53 -11.60
C TYR A 151 8.90 1.53 -10.42
N ARG A 152 10.02 0.79 -10.53
CA ARG A 152 11.03 0.70 -9.47
C ARG A 152 11.69 2.04 -9.17
N TRP A 153 11.95 2.85 -10.20
CA TRP A 153 12.43 4.20 -10.02
C TRP A 153 11.45 5.06 -9.19
N ASN A 154 10.18 5.10 -9.57
CA ASN A 154 9.17 5.87 -8.84
C ASN A 154 8.95 5.33 -7.42
N GLN A 155 8.96 4.02 -7.24
CA GLN A 155 8.91 3.38 -5.91
C GLN A 155 10.02 3.90 -5.01
N TYR A 156 11.27 3.68 -5.37
CA TYR A 156 12.38 3.97 -4.46
C TYR A 156 12.71 5.46 -4.35
N VAL A 157 12.47 6.25 -5.38
CA VAL A 157 12.58 7.72 -5.29
C VAL A 157 11.48 8.26 -4.38
N GLY A 158 10.25 7.79 -4.49
CA GLY A 158 9.17 8.16 -3.57
C GLY A 158 9.51 7.77 -2.14
N SER A 159 9.94 6.54 -1.91
CA SER A 159 10.37 6.07 -0.59
C SER A 159 11.52 6.89 0.00
N TYR A 160 12.50 7.29 -0.83
CA TYR A 160 13.60 8.16 -0.39
C TYR A 160 13.10 9.53 0.05
N ILE A 161 12.25 10.17 -0.75
CA ILE A 161 11.70 11.49 -0.44
C ILE A 161 10.93 11.43 0.87
N GLY A 162 10.03 10.46 1.03
CA GLY A 162 9.23 10.30 2.25
C GLY A 162 10.07 9.96 3.49
N ASN A 163 11.12 9.14 3.34
CA ASN A 163 12.03 8.80 4.42
C ASN A 163 12.83 10.02 4.92
N HIS A 164 13.06 11.03 4.06
CA HIS A 164 13.78 12.28 4.39
C HIS A 164 12.84 13.46 4.65
N GLU A 165 11.52 13.27 4.63
CA GLU A 165 10.57 14.34 4.98
C GLU A 165 10.59 14.59 6.50
N HIS A 166 11.14 15.72 6.92
CA HIS A 166 11.29 16.09 8.33
C HIS A 166 10.26 17.11 8.81
N ARG A 167 9.41 17.62 7.90
CA ARG A 167 8.40 18.62 8.25
C ARG A 167 7.19 17.95 8.89
N VAL A 168 6.64 18.60 9.91
CA VAL A 168 5.32 18.26 10.40
C VAL A 168 4.32 18.61 9.30
N LEU A 169 3.65 17.61 8.75
CA LEU A 169 2.67 17.82 7.70
C LEU A 169 1.46 18.55 8.25
N SER A 170 1.16 19.73 7.68
CA SER A 170 -0.08 20.44 7.98
C SER A 170 -1.30 19.60 7.54
N ARG A 171 -2.48 19.89 8.11
CA ARG A 171 -3.75 19.25 7.68
C ARG A 171 -3.95 19.33 6.16
N ARG A 172 -3.63 20.49 5.55
CA ARG A 172 -3.71 20.68 4.09
C ARG A 172 -2.73 19.79 3.31
N ALA A 173 -1.51 19.60 3.81
CA ALA A 173 -0.55 18.71 3.19
C ALA A 173 -0.97 17.25 3.34
N LYS A 174 -1.48 16.83 4.51
CA LYS A 174 -2.06 15.49 4.72
C LYS A 174 -3.22 15.25 3.75
N GLN A 175 -4.14 16.20 3.61
CA GLN A 175 -5.27 16.10 2.69
C GLN A 175 -4.83 15.87 1.24
N LYS A 176 -3.77 16.54 0.79
CA LYS A 176 -3.18 16.31 -0.54
C LYS A 176 -2.63 14.89 -0.73
N TYR A 177 -2.14 14.25 0.34
CA TYR A 177 -1.67 12.86 0.29
C TYR A 177 -2.82 11.85 0.33
N PHE A 178 -3.85 12.09 1.13
CA PHE A 178 -5.01 11.20 1.26
C PHE A 178 -5.96 11.28 0.07
N PHE A 179 -6.17 12.50 -0.43
CA PHE A 179 -7.11 12.78 -1.53
C PHE A 179 -6.35 13.52 -2.64
N PRO A 180 -5.49 12.83 -3.42
CA PRO A 180 -4.91 13.46 -4.60
C PRO A 180 -6.03 13.88 -5.53
N GLU A 181 -6.05 15.16 -5.94
CA GLU A 181 -7.00 15.67 -6.93
C GLU A 181 -6.94 14.77 -8.18
N THR A 182 -7.96 13.96 -8.34
CA THR A 182 -8.20 13.26 -9.59
C THR A 182 -8.77 14.29 -10.55
N SER A 183 -8.27 14.33 -11.77
CA SER A 183 -8.71 15.26 -12.82
C SER A 183 -10.16 15.03 -13.31
N LYS A 184 -11.03 14.45 -12.50
CA LYS A 184 -12.44 14.20 -12.79
C LYS A 184 -13.30 14.33 -11.52
N ASP A 185 -13.42 15.54 -11.01
CA ASP A 185 -14.41 15.85 -9.96
C ASP A 185 -15.87 15.74 -10.41
N THR A 186 -16.11 15.56 -11.71
CA THR A 186 -17.46 15.54 -12.28
C THR A 186 -18.23 14.24 -12.01
N ASP A 187 -17.56 13.10 -12.00
CA ASP A 187 -18.22 11.78 -11.86
C ASP A 187 -18.55 11.40 -10.39
N GLN A 188 -17.78 11.90 -9.42
CA GLN A 188 -18.04 11.61 -8.00
C GLN A 188 -19.25 12.37 -7.46
N ASP A 189 -19.47 13.60 -7.91
CA ASP A 189 -20.63 14.38 -7.53
C ASP A 189 -21.94 13.80 -8.11
N GLU A 190 -21.91 13.22 -9.29
CA GLU A 190 -23.06 12.51 -9.87
C GLU A 190 -23.37 11.20 -9.13
N TRP A 191 -22.35 10.43 -8.77
CA TRP A 191 -22.52 9.21 -7.98
C TRP A 191 -23.08 9.51 -6.59
N LEU A 192 -22.55 10.50 -5.87
CA LEU A 192 -23.07 10.93 -4.57
C LEU A 192 -24.52 11.45 -4.63
N LYS A 193 -24.90 12.08 -5.73
CA LYS A 193 -26.30 12.51 -5.98
C LYS A 193 -27.21 11.30 -6.24
N SER A 194 -26.72 10.26 -6.90
CA SER A 194 -27.50 9.03 -7.18
C SER A 194 -27.75 8.18 -5.93
N VAL A 195 -26.79 8.14 -5.00
CA VAL A 195 -26.89 7.36 -3.75
C VAL A 195 -27.79 8.05 -2.70
N ARG A 196 -27.99 9.37 -2.79
CA ARG A 196 -28.80 10.14 -1.82
C ARG A 196 -30.31 10.16 -2.08
N ARG A 197 -30.80 9.48 -3.12
CA ARG A 197 -32.26 9.34 -3.33
C ARG A 197 -32.75 8.03 -2.68
N PRO A 198 -33.46 8.08 -1.52
CA PRO A 198 -34.19 6.91 -1.06
C PRO A 198 -35.26 6.56 -2.10
N PRO A 199 -35.57 5.29 -2.30
CA PRO A 199 -36.66 4.87 -3.18
C PRO A 199 -37.96 5.55 -2.68
N ALA A 200 -38.67 6.17 -3.59
CA ALA A 200 -40.01 6.67 -3.31
C ALA A 200 -40.87 5.48 -2.88
N HIS A 201 -41.36 5.50 -1.64
CA HIS A 201 -42.44 4.61 -1.24
C HIS A 201 -43.67 5.00 -2.04
N GLU A 202 -43.99 4.22 -3.05
CA GLU A 202 -45.34 4.21 -3.62
C GLU A 202 -46.28 3.60 -2.59
N GLY A 203 -47.21 4.42 -2.11
CA GLY A 203 -48.33 4.04 -1.25
C GLY A 203 -49.44 3.31 -2.00
#